data_ff7731ff0284d25e84a825952f1d6937
#
_entry.id   ff7731ff0284d25e84a825952f1d6937
#
_cell.length_a   1.000
_cell.length_b   1.000
_cell.length_c   1.000
_cell.angle_alpha   90.00
_cell.angle_beta   90.00
_cell.angle_gamma   90.00
#
_symmetry.space_group_name_H-M   'P 1'
#
loop_
_entity.id
_entity.type
_entity.pdbx_description
1 polymer ?
#
loop_
_entity_poly.entity_id
_entity_poly.type
_entity_poly.pdbx_seq_one_letter_code
_entity_poly.pdbx_strand_id
1 'polypeptide(L)'
;LQLKVPMVLFVTEDLVDFVRKRRGDDIIVNMDGGIGGSWTADDQTEIIIQDIDEIPYYHLKDNIQEILDSEEYKKNMADPERIECKQAMYSVIQYSKFRWLIQSLAYNGKECDYFFWLDAGASRFFEGYDLSKEYPSEEAKKSLKDMGDSFLVQMNTEYYKDLVNAETLSLDYLYDNRSYVLGSMFGGHKESIVKVHDIVDNLLKNDMIANRNVNNEQIALGYLIKKYPDVFSLYERTNGKHMDLFQELG
;
A
#
# COMPACT_ATOMS: atom_id res chain seq x y z
N LEU A 1 -8.66 -5.78 -12.45
CA LEU A 1 -8.82 -4.99 -13.68
C LEU A 1 -10.29 -4.81 -14.15
N GLN A 2 -11.27 -5.47 -13.52
CA GLN A 2 -12.69 -5.34 -13.89
C GLN A 2 -13.42 -4.23 -13.11
N LEU A 3 -12.79 -3.63 -12.10
CA LEU A 3 -13.38 -2.55 -11.33
C LEU A 3 -13.63 -1.31 -12.18
N LYS A 4 -14.82 -0.74 -12.07
CA LYS A 4 -15.20 0.52 -12.72
C LYS A 4 -14.74 1.72 -11.90
N VAL A 5 -13.43 1.95 -11.87
CA VAL A 5 -12.77 3.01 -11.11
C VAL A 5 -11.53 3.48 -11.89
N PRO A 6 -11.15 4.75 -11.78
CA PRO A 6 -9.86 5.20 -12.29
C PRO A 6 -8.72 4.40 -11.67
N MET A 7 -7.73 3.99 -12.49
CA MET A 7 -6.59 3.19 -12.03
C MET A 7 -5.28 3.73 -12.57
N VAL A 8 -4.25 3.72 -11.72
CA VAL A 8 -2.85 3.83 -12.13
C VAL A 8 -2.20 2.47 -11.90
N LEU A 9 -1.66 1.88 -12.94
CA LEU A 9 -1.09 0.53 -12.93
C LEU A 9 0.41 0.61 -13.18
N PHE A 10 1.20 0.15 -12.23
CA PHE A 10 2.65 0.00 -12.38
C PHE A 10 2.92 -1.43 -12.83
N VAL A 11 3.43 -1.60 -14.03
CA VAL A 11 3.62 -2.91 -14.66
C VAL A 11 4.92 -2.94 -15.46
N THR A 12 5.44 -4.13 -15.70
CA THR A 12 6.49 -4.35 -16.68
C THR A 12 5.93 -4.31 -18.11
N GLU A 13 6.76 -4.03 -19.11
CA GLU A 13 6.34 -3.85 -20.51
C GLU A 13 5.55 -5.04 -21.06
N ASP A 14 5.92 -6.26 -20.69
CA ASP A 14 5.27 -7.51 -21.12
C ASP A 14 3.81 -7.65 -20.64
N LEU A 15 3.40 -6.89 -19.63
CA LEU A 15 2.03 -6.90 -19.11
C LEU A 15 1.11 -5.85 -19.74
N VAL A 16 1.64 -4.91 -20.51
CA VAL A 16 0.87 -3.81 -21.12
C VAL A 16 -0.29 -4.33 -21.97
N ASP A 17 -0.01 -5.27 -22.89
CA ASP A 17 -1.04 -5.83 -23.76
C ASP A 17 -2.10 -6.63 -22.99
N PHE A 18 -1.71 -7.29 -21.90
CA PHE A 18 -2.67 -7.95 -21.03
C PHE A 18 -3.61 -6.96 -20.35
N VAL A 19 -3.11 -5.81 -19.90
CA VAL A 19 -3.93 -4.75 -19.30
C VAL A 19 -4.87 -4.14 -20.35
N ARG A 20 -4.36 -3.76 -21.53
CA ARG A 20 -5.17 -3.22 -22.64
C ARG A 20 -6.32 -4.13 -23.01
N LYS A 21 -6.08 -5.41 -23.15
CA LYS A 21 -7.12 -6.40 -23.47
C LYS A 21 -8.25 -6.45 -22.43
N ARG A 22 -8.00 -6.06 -21.19
CA ARG A 22 -8.94 -6.13 -20.07
C ARG A 22 -9.64 -4.82 -19.79
N ARG A 23 -8.97 -3.71 -20.04
CA ARG A 23 -9.45 -2.36 -19.71
C ARG A 23 -9.93 -1.57 -20.93
N GLY A 24 -9.61 -2.00 -22.15
CA GLY A 24 -9.89 -1.31 -23.39
C GLY A 24 -8.67 -0.63 -24.01
N ASP A 25 -8.82 -0.12 -25.23
CA ASP A 25 -7.70 0.45 -26.01
C ASP A 25 -7.41 1.94 -25.66
N ASP A 26 -8.31 2.62 -24.95
CA ASP A 26 -8.17 4.05 -24.58
C ASP A 26 -7.27 4.27 -23.35
N ILE A 27 -6.19 3.50 -23.27
CA ILE A 27 -5.24 3.50 -22.14
C ILE A 27 -4.05 4.38 -22.46
N ILE A 28 -3.69 5.25 -21.52
CA ILE A 28 -2.46 6.05 -21.62
C ILE A 28 -1.29 5.20 -21.13
N VAL A 29 -0.22 5.10 -21.94
CA VAL A 29 1.00 4.40 -21.57
C VAL A 29 2.13 5.41 -21.47
N ASN A 30 2.71 5.54 -20.27
CA ASN A 30 3.87 6.38 -20.02
C ASN A 30 5.13 5.53 -19.92
N MET A 31 6.07 5.75 -20.84
CA MET A 31 7.33 5.03 -20.89
C MET A 31 8.47 5.71 -20.13
N ASP A 32 8.35 7.01 -19.80
CA ASP A 32 9.46 7.80 -19.24
C ASP A 32 9.09 8.58 -17.97
N GLY A 33 8.03 8.18 -17.24
CA GLY A 33 7.59 8.93 -16.06
C GLY A 33 7.16 10.37 -16.35
N GLY A 34 6.97 10.72 -17.63
CA GLY A 34 6.55 12.05 -18.08
C GLY A 34 5.06 12.28 -17.88
N ILE A 35 4.70 13.42 -17.31
CA ILE A 35 3.33 13.89 -17.18
C ILE A 35 2.85 14.31 -18.57
N GLY A 36 1.95 13.55 -19.19
CA GLY A 36 1.39 13.99 -20.46
C GLY A 36 0.49 12.98 -21.16
N GLY A 37 -0.81 13.07 -20.92
CA GLY A 37 -1.85 12.45 -21.72
C GLY A 37 -3.17 13.18 -21.53
N SER A 38 -3.95 13.34 -22.61
CA SER A 38 -5.30 13.88 -22.51
C SER A 38 -6.23 12.75 -22.06
N TRP A 39 -6.94 12.96 -20.99
CA TRP A 39 -7.89 12.03 -20.40
C TRP A 39 -9.21 12.02 -21.20
N THR A 40 -9.72 10.85 -21.54
CA THR A 40 -11.09 10.68 -22.01
C THR A 40 -12.02 10.18 -20.90
N ALA A 41 -13.31 10.47 -21.00
CA ALA A 41 -14.20 10.63 -19.86
C ALA A 41 -14.64 9.37 -19.08
N ASP A 42 -14.55 8.15 -19.60
CA ASP A 42 -15.35 7.05 -19.04
C ASP A 42 -14.61 5.88 -18.38
N ASP A 43 -13.38 5.52 -18.77
CA ASP A 43 -12.63 4.44 -18.10
C ASP A 43 -11.13 4.75 -18.10
N GLN A 44 -10.67 5.41 -17.03
CA GLN A 44 -9.33 5.94 -17.02
C GLN A 44 -8.39 4.97 -16.37
N THR A 45 -7.59 4.34 -17.19
CA THR A 45 -6.46 3.54 -16.74
C THR A 45 -5.20 4.15 -17.28
N GLU A 46 -4.30 4.49 -16.38
CA GLU A 46 -2.96 4.86 -16.73
C GLU A 46 -2.00 3.72 -16.45
N ILE A 47 -1.16 3.39 -17.41
CA ILE A 47 -0.12 2.40 -17.27
C ILE A 47 1.22 3.12 -17.18
N ILE A 48 1.95 2.85 -16.10
CA ILE A 48 3.32 3.27 -15.91
C ILE A 48 4.18 2.02 -16.09
N ILE A 49 4.98 2.03 -17.16
CA ILE A 49 5.94 0.95 -17.38
C ILE A 49 7.14 1.19 -16.47
N GLN A 50 7.47 0.17 -15.69
CA GLN A 50 8.57 0.25 -14.74
C GLN A 50 9.21 -1.13 -14.58
N ASP A 51 10.48 -1.24 -14.86
CA ASP A 51 11.24 -2.46 -14.64
C ASP A 51 11.52 -2.66 -13.14
N ILE A 52 11.84 -3.89 -12.78
CA ILE A 52 12.02 -4.28 -11.37
C ILE A 52 13.16 -3.53 -10.67
N ASP A 53 14.18 -3.12 -11.40
CA ASP A 53 15.34 -2.36 -10.90
C ASP A 53 15.11 -0.84 -10.88
N GLU A 54 13.99 -0.37 -11.44
CA GLU A 54 13.56 1.03 -11.44
C GLU A 54 12.55 1.37 -10.34
N ILE A 55 12.08 0.37 -9.59
CA ILE A 55 11.09 0.62 -8.53
C ILE A 55 11.67 1.50 -7.42
N PRO A 56 10.84 2.31 -6.74
CA PRO A 56 11.29 3.46 -5.94
C PRO A 56 12.41 3.20 -4.92
N TYR A 57 12.39 2.07 -4.24
CA TYR A 57 13.38 1.75 -3.21
C TYR A 57 14.39 0.68 -3.62
N TYR A 58 14.51 0.38 -4.91
CA TYR A 58 15.46 -0.62 -5.39
C TYR A 58 16.92 -0.32 -4.98
N HIS A 59 17.29 0.96 -4.96
CA HIS A 59 18.61 1.42 -4.52
C HIS A 59 18.97 1.06 -3.07
N LEU A 60 17.99 0.67 -2.24
CA LEU A 60 18.20 0.22 -0.86
C LEU A 60 18.35 -1.31 -0.73
N LYS A 61 18.15 -2.05 -1.83
CA LYS A 61 18.09 -3.51 -1.83
C LYS A 61 19.31 -4.16 -1.17
N ASP A 62 20.51 -3.76 -1.59
CA ASP A 62 21.74 -4.40 -1.10
C ASP A 62 21.98 -4.08 0.39
N ASN A 63 21.67 -2.86 0.82
CA ASN A 63 21.77 -2.47 2.22
C ASN A 63 20.76 -3.24 3.09
N ILE A 64 19.52 -3.38 2.61
CA ILE A 64 18.50 -4.20 3.30
C ILE A 64 18.96 -5.67 3.35
N GLN A 65 19.47 -6.24 2.25
CA GLN A 65 19.91 -7.63 2.23
C GLN A 65 21.06 -7.90 3.22
N GLU A 66 22.02 -6.97 3.31
CA GLU A 66 23.10 -7.05 4.32
C GLU A 66 22.55 -7.11 5.76
N ILE A 67 21.49 -6.33 6.04
CA ILE A 67 20.82 -6.37 7.34
C ILE A 67 20.19 -7.73 7.59
N LEU A 68 19.37 -8.22 6.63
CA LEU A 68 18.65 -9.49 6.75
C LEU A 68 19.60 -10.70 6.92
N ASP A 69 20.77 -10.65 6.30
CA ASP A 69 21.78 -11.72 6.36
C ASP A 69 22.56 -11.72 7.67
N SER A 70 22.52 -10.64 8.45
CA SER A 70 23.31 -10.53 9.68
C SER A 70 22.79 -11.45 10.79
N GLU A 71 23.71 -12.03 11.55
CA GLU A 71 23.38 -12.89 12.69
C GLU A 71 22.64 -12.13 13.81
N GLU A 72 22.94 -10.84 13.98
CA GLU A 72 22.28 -9.98 14.95
C GLU A 72 20.80 -9.81 14.61
N TYR A 73 20.47 -9.52 13.34
CA TYR A 73 19.09 -9.41 12.87
C TYR A 73 18.33 -10.71 13.09
N LYS A 74 18.88 -11.85 12.64
CA LYS A 74 18.25 -13.17 12.77
C LYS A 74 18.00 -13.56 14.22
N LYS A 75 18.91 -13.20 15.12
CA LYS A 75 18.77 -13.48 16.55
C LYS A 75 17.63 -12.67 17.20
N ASN A 76 17.42 -11.43 16.77
CA ASN A 76 16.43 -10.53 17.36
C ASN A 76 15.05 -10.67 16.73
N MET A 77 14.95 -11.16 15.49
CA MET A 77 13.70 -11.32 14.77
C MET A 77 12.86 -12.45 15.37
N ALA A 78 11.57 -12.19 15.61
CA ALA A 78 10.65 -13.17 16.19
C ALA A 78 10.46 -14.41 15.30
N ASP A 79 10.51 -14.24 13.97
CA ASP A 79 10.46 -15.34 13.00
C ASP A 79 11.36 -15.03 11.79
N PRO A 80 12.66 -15.33 11.87
CA PRO A 80 13.62 -15.02 10.80
C PRO A 80 13.45 -15.90 9.55
N GLU A 81 12.62 -16.95 9.62
CA GLU A 81 12.39 -17.87 8.50
C GLU A 81 11.38 -17.35 7.48
N ARG A 82 10.65 -16.31 7.78
CA ARG A 82 9.69 -15.67 6.87
C ARG A 82 10.40 -15.08 5.65
N ILE A 83 9.68 -15.04 4.52
CA ILE A 83 10.23 -14.56 3.25
C ILE A 83 10.69 -13.10 3.32
N GLU A 84 9.95 -12.24 4.01
CA GLU A 84 10.28 -10.84 4.24
C GLU A 84 11.54 -10.62 5.10
N CYS A 85 11.94 -11.63 5.87
CA CYS A 85 13.18 -11.61 6.67
C CYS A 85 14.37 -12.22 5.93
N LYS A 86 14.19 -12.71 4.70
CA LYS A 86 15.21 -13.36 3.89
C LYS A 86 15.50 -12.65 2.57
N GLN A 87 14.53 -11.97 2.00
CA GLN A 87 14.62 -11.38 0.67
C GLN A 87 14.35 -9.88 0.73
N ALA A 88 15.40 -9.08 0.53
CA ALA A 88 15.32 -7.63 0.53
C ALA A 88 14.30 -7.08 -0.49
N MET A 89 14.16 -7.74 -1.65
CA MET A 89 13.16 -7.34 -2.65
C MET A 89 11.74 -7.34 -2.13
N TYR A 90 11.43 -8.20 -1.16
CA TYR A 90 10.11 -8.20 -0.52
C TYR A 90 9.86 -6.85 0.19
N SER A 91 10.79 -6.41 1.04
CA SER A 91 10.71 -5.08 1.69
C SER A 91 10.72 -3.93 0.68
N VAL A 92 11.60 -4.00 -0.33
CA VAL A 92 11.69 -2.98 -1.40
C VAL A 92 10.33 -2.79 -2.07
N ILE A 93 9.64 -3.86 -2.48
CA ILE A 93 8.32 -3.80 -3.13
C ILE A 93 7.28 -3.25 -2.14
N GLN A 94 7.28 -3.71 -0.90
CA GLN A 94 6.27 -3.30 0.08
C GLN A 94 6.35 -1.82 0.44
N TYR A 95 7.55 -1.28 0.63
CA TYR A 95 7.72 0.15 0.88
C TYR A 95 7.48 1.00 -0.38
N SER A 96 7.74 0.46 -1.56
CA SER A 96 7.45 1.14 -2.83
C SER A 96 5.95 1.45 -3.02
N LYS A 97 5.04 0.72 -2.38
CA LYS A 97 3.59 1.00 -2.41
C LYS A 97 3.28 2.46 -2.01
N PHE A 98 3.92 2.98 -0.99
CA PHE A 98 3.71 4.36 -0.54
C PHE A 98 4.23 5.38 -1.56
N ARG A 99 5.35 5.09 -2.21
CA ARG A 99 5.90 5.97 -3.24
C ARG A 99 5.06 5.91 -4.52
N TRP A 100 4.55 4.75 -4.91
CA TRP A 100 3.63 4.61 -6.02
C TRP A 100 2.31 5.35 -5.79
N LEU A 101 1.78 5.38 -4.57
CA LEU A 101 0.65 6.22 -4.23
C LEU A 101 0.95 7.72 -4.47
N ILE A 102 2.12 8.22 -4.03
CA ILE A 102 2.56 9.59 -4.32
C ILE A 102 2.67 9.84 -5.83
N GLN A 103 3.28 8.93 -6.57
CA GLN A 103 3.38 9.06 -8.02
C GLN A 103 1.98 9.13 -8.67
N SER A 104 1.03 8.33 -8.18
CA SER A 104 -0.34 8.33 -8.69
C SER A 104 -1.05 9.67 -8.53
N LEU A 105 -0.68 10.50 -7.55
CA LEU A 105 -1.25 11.85 -7.41
C LEU A 105 -0.93 12.75 -8.60
N ALA A 106 0.20 12.55 -9.26
CA ALA A 106 0.60 13.31 -10.46
C ALA A 106 -0.28 12.98 -11.69
N TYR A 107 -0.92 11.80 -11.67
CA TYR A 107 -1.79 11.32 -12.75
C TYR A 107 -3.27 11.54 -12.45
N ASN A 108 -3.58 12.53 -11.62
CA ASN A 108 -4.94 12.84 -11.18
C ASN A 108 -5.71 13.70 -12.20
N GLY A 109 -5.92 13.18 -13.41
CA GLY A 109 -6.70 13.88 -14.44
C GLY A 109 -8.20 14.01 -14.14
N LYS A 110 -8.71 13.29 -13.12
CA LYS A 110 -10.13 13.36 -12.67
C LYS A 110 -10.34 14.14 -11.39
N GLU A 111 -9.32 14.83 -10.89
CA GLU A 111 -9.40 15.58 -9.62
C GLU A 111 -9.90 14.69 -8.46
N CYS A 112 -9.45 13.44 -8.42
CA CYS A 112 -9.74 12.56 -7.30
C CYS A 112 -9.13 13.12 -6.01
N ASP A 113 -9.87 13.03 -4.92
CA ASP A 113 -9.38 13.42 -3.59
C ASP A 113 -8.86 12.24 -2.80
N TYR A 114 -9.29 11.00 -3.15
CA TYR A 114 -8.95 9.78 -2.44
C TYR A 114 -8.22 8.79 -3.36
N PHE A 115 -7.14 8.20 -2.85
CA PHE A 115 -6.33 7.21 -3.55
C PHE A 115 -6.09 6.02 -2.65
N PHE A 116 -6.19 4.83 -3.22
CA PHE A 116 -5.98 3.59 -2.49
C PHE A 116 -4.99 2.70 -3.23
N TRP A 117 -4.03 2.17 -2.51
CA TRP A 117 -3.26 1.03 -2.95
C TRP A 117 -4.13 -0.23 -2.91
N LEU A 118 -4.03 -1.05 -3.94
CA LEU A 118 -4.64 -2.37 -3.99
C LEU A 118 -3.65 -3.36 -4.60
N ASP A 119 -3.27 -4.38 -3.82
CA ASP A 119 -2.40 -5.44 -4.32
C ASP A 119 -3.08 -6.21 -5.45
N ALA A 120 -2.39 -6.45 -6.58
CA ALA A 120 -2.93 -7.22 -7.70
C ALA A 120 -3.39 -8.63 -7.27
N GLY A 121 -2.71 -9.24 -6.30
CA GLY A 121 -3.07 -10.51 -5.68
C GLY A 121 -4.33 -10.50 -4.84
N ALA A 122 -4.85 -9.32 -4.47
CA ALA A 122 -6.06 -9.19 -3.65
C ALA A 122 -7.32 -9.69 -4.38
N SER A 123 -7.31 -9.76 -5.71
CA SER A 123 -8.42 -10.25 -6.51
C SER A 123 -8.90 -11.67 -6.13
N ARG A 124 -8.03 -12.50 -5.57
CA ARG A 124 -8.38 -13.84 -5.05
C ARG A 124 -9.38 -13.81 -3.89
N PHE A 125 -9.58 -12.65 -3.27
CA PHE A 125 -10.50 -12.46 -2.16
C PHE A 125 -11.83 -11.80 -2.58
N PHE A 126 -12.03 -11.54 -3.88
CA PHE A 126 -13.23 -10.89 -4.43
C PHE A 126 -14.34 -11.90 -4.76
N GLU A 127 -14.24 -13.15 -4.33
CA GLU A 127 -15.27 -14.15 -4.57
C GLU A 127 -16.63 -13.71 -4.04
N GLY A 128 -17.65 -13.76 -4.90
CA GLY A 128 -19.00 -13.31 -4.60
C GLY A 128 -19.22 -11.79 -4.66
N TYR A 129 -18.22 -11.02 -5.10
CA TYR A 129 -18.32 -9.57 -5.25
C TYR A 129 -18.83 -9.19 -6.65
N ASP A 130 -19.81 -8.30 -6.71
CA ASP A 130 -20.32 -7.79 -7.98
C ASP A 130 -19.45 -6.64 -8.49
N LEU A 131 -18.42 -6.97 -9.29
CA LEU A 131 -17.50 -6.00 -9.88
C LEU A 131 -18.14 -5.14 -11.01
N SER A 132 -19.41 -5.39 -11.36
CA SER A 132 -20.13 -4.58 -12.36
C SER A 132 -20.69 -3.28 -11.80
N LYS A 133 -20.77 -3.18 -10.46
CA LYS A 133 -21.21 -1.97 -9.78
C LYS A 133 -20.17 -0.86 -9.86
N GLU A 134 -20.65 0.37 -9.70
CA GLU A 134 -19.76 1.53 -9.51
C GLU A 134 -18.99 1.39 -8.20
N TYR A 135 -17.70 1.73 -8.26
CA TYR A 135 -16.81 1.63 -7.11
C TYR A 135 -15.96 2.92 -7.01
N PRO A 136 -15.83 3.56 -5.84
CA PRO A 136 -16.60 3.25 -4.64
C PRO A 136 -18.08 3.63 -4.77
N SER A 137 -18.93 3.05 -3.90
CA SER A 137 -20.37 3.39 -3.85
C SER A 137 -20.58 4.84 -3.40
N GLU A 138 -21.77 5.40 -3.65
CA GLU A 138 -22.11 6.76 -3.19
C GLU A 138 -22.11 6.87 -1.66
N GLU A 139 -22.48 5.81 -0.95
CA GLU A 139 -22.43 5.76 0.51
C GLU A 139 -20.98 5.78 1.01
N ALA A 140 -20.11 5.00 0.39
CA ALA A 140 -18.68 4.99 0.70
C ALA A 140 -18.01 6.35 0.39
N LYS A 141 -18.35 6.99 -0.73
CA LYS A 141 -17.87 8.35 -1.06
C LYS A 141 -18.23 9.35 0.03
N LYS A 142 -19.44 9.25 0.59
CA LYS A 142 -19.87 10.10 1.71
C LYS A 142 -19.07 9.79 2.97
N SER A 143 -18.93 8.50 3.33
CA SER A 143 -18.15 8.08 4.50
C SER A 143 -16.70 8.53 4.43
N LEU A 144 -16.07 8.43 3.24
CA LEU A 144 -14.72 8.94 3.02
C LEU A 144 -14.61 10.45 3.27
N LYS A 145 -15.58 11.24 2.80
CA LYS A 145 -15.62 12.68 3.05
C LYS A 145 -15.77 13.03 4.54
N ASP A 146 -16.60 12.26 5.25
CA ASP A 146 -16.83 12.46 6.68
C ASP A 146 -15.57 12.11 7.50
N MET A 147 -14.69 11.24 7.00
CA MET A 147 -13.40 10.90 7.62
C MET A 147 -12.32 11.97 7.45
N GLY A 148 -12.51 12.93 6.54
CA GLY A 148 -11.55 14.04 6.30
C GLY A 148 -10.20 13.56 5.76
N ASP A 149 -9.12 14.23 6.19
CA ASP A 149 -7.76 14.05 5.68
C ASP A 149 -7.02 12.87 6.34
N SER A 150 -7.70 11.76 6.58
CA SER A 150 -7.13 10.58 7.23
C SER A 150 -6.57 9.58 6.22
N PHE A 151 -5.56 8.84 6.65
CA PHE A 151 -5.04 7.66 5.95
C PHE A 151 -5.69 6.40 6.54
N LEU A 152 -6.44 5.69 5.71
CA LEU A 152 -7.25 4.55 6.11
C LEU A 152 -6.47 3.25 5.97
N VAL A 153 -6.44 2.45 7.03
CA VAL A 153 -5.86 1.12 7.05
C VAL A 153 -6.83 0.12 7.66
N GLN A 154 -6.85 -1.09 7.13
CA GLN A 154 -7.67 -2.17 7.67
C GLN A 154 -6.93 -2.87 8.81
N MET A 155 -7.63 -3.03 9.94
CA MET A 155 -7.11 -3.74 11.10
C MET A 155 -7.11 -5.26 10.89
N ASN A 156 -6.11 -5.92 11.46
CA ASN A 156 -6.12 -7.38 11.63
C ASN A 156 -6.81 -7.73 12.95
N THR A 157 -8.02 -8.30 12.88
CA THR A 157 -8.85 -8.60 14.06
C THR A 157 -8.20 -9.55 15.06
N GLU A 158 -7.27 -10.38 14.62
CA GLU A 158 -6.57 -11.33 15.51
C GLU A 158 -5.73 -10.59 16.57
N TYR A 159 -5.12 -9.46 16.18
CA TYR A 159 -4.19 -8.71 17.05
C TYR A 159 -4.69 -7.31 17.42
N TYR A 160 -5.91 -6.95 17.01
CA TYR A 160 -6.47 -5.62 17.21
C TYR A 160 -6.45 -5.17 18.69
N LYS A 161 -6.85 -6.06 19.61
CA LYS A 161 -6.91 -5.73 21.03
C LYS A 161 -5.53 -5.40 21.60
N ASP A 162 -4.50 -6.07 21.12
CA ASP A 162 -3.13 -5.81 21.55
C ASP A 162 -2.66 -4.43 21.10
N LEU A 163 -2.99 -4.03 19.87
CA LEU A 163 -2.66 -2.69 19.38
C LEU A 163 -3.42 -1.61 20.15
N VAL A 164 -4.74 -1.78 20.36
CA VAL A 164 -5.57 -0.77 21.06
C VAL A 164 -5.09 -0.59 22.49
N ASN A 165 -4.76 -1.69 23.19
CA ASN A 165 -4.34 -1.65 24.58
C ASN A 165 -2.89 -1.20 24.80
N ALA A 166 -2.05 -1.23 23.77
CA ALA A 166 -0.70 -0.71 23.86
C ALA A 166 -0.72 0.83 23.96
N GLU A 167 -0.10 1.42 24.98
CA GLU A 167 0.04 2.87 25.08
C GLU A 167 1.02 3.39 24.02
N THR A 168 2.15 2.71 23.86
CA THR A 168 3.18 3.01 22.85
C THR A 168 3.80 1.72 22.35
N LEU A 169 4.43 1.78 21.18
CA LEU A 169 5.29 0.71 20.67
C LEU A 169 6.73 1.23 20.58
N SER A 170 7.67 0.47 21.13
CA SER A 170 9.10 0.77 20.98
C SER A 170 9.60 0.35 19.59
N LEU A 171 10.80 0.78 19.21
CA LEU A 171 11.45 0.32 17.97
C LEU A 171 11.71 -1.20 17.96
N ASP A 172 11.76 -1.85 19.14
CA ASP A 172 11.89 -3.30 19.23
C ASP A 172 10.68 -4.05 18.68
N TYR A 173 9.50 -3.38 18.61
CA TYR A 173 8.34 -3.95 17.94
C TYR A 173 8.62 -4.24 16.45
N LEU A 174 9.56 -3.55 15.83
CA LEU A 174 9.95 -3.82 14.45
C LEU A 174 10.64 -5.18 14.24
N TYR A 175 10.99 -5.89 15.32
CA TYR A 175 11.43 -7.28 15.28
C TYR A 175 10.28 -8.29 15.45
N ASP A 176 9.04 -7.82 15.67
CA ASP A 176 7.86 -8.69 15.85
C ASP A 176 7.39 -9.27 14.51
N ASN A 177 6.57 -10.32 14.57
CA ASN A 177 5.90 -10.94 13.43
C ASN A 177 4.38 -10.79 13.46
N ARG A 178 3.82 -10.09 14.45
CA ARG A 178 2.38 -9.85 14.61
C ARG A 178 1.96 -8.60 13.86
N SER A 179 1.34 -8.79 12.69
CA SER A 179 0.82 -7.69 11.87
C SER A 179 -0.52 -7.20 12.41
N TYR A 180 -0.56 -6.01 12.97
CA TYR A 180 -1.80 -5.40 13.48
C TYR A 180 -2.71 -4.86 12.37
N VAL A 181 -2.18 -4.67 11.17
CA VAL A 181 -2.92 -4.19 10.01
C VAL A 181 -2.70 -5.08 8.80
N LEU A 182 -3.56 -4.94 7.79
CA LEU A 182 -3.43 -5.64 6.51
C LEU A 182 -2.82 -4.71 5.45
N GLY A 183 -1.85 -5.23 4.70
CA GLY A 183 -1.11 -4.47 3.68
C GLY A 183 -1.67 -4.61 2.25
N SER A 184 -2.76 -5.36 2.06
CA SER A 184 -3.34 -5.61 0.73
C SER A 184 -4.13 -4.44 0.16
N MET A 185 -4.69 -3.60 1.03
CA MET A 185 -5.39 -2.36 0.68
C MET A 185 -5.23 -1.33 1.78
N PHE A 186 -4.84 -0.12 1.41
CA PHE A 186 -4.77 1.06 2.26
C PHE A 186 -4.72 2.32 1.41
N GLY A 187 -5.02 3.46 2.00
CA GLY A 187 -4.99 4.74 1.28
C GLY A 187 -5.81 5.79 1.99
N GLY A 188 -6.23 6.85 1.29
CA GLY A 188 -7.03 7.91 1.89
C GLY A 188 -7.00 9.18 1.08
N HIS A 189 -7.23 10.30 1.76
CA HIS A 189 -7.17 11.61 1.14
C HIS A 189 -5.75 11.94 0.64
N LYS A 190 -5.64 12.62 -0.49
CA LYS A 190 -4.35 12.94 -1.14
C LYS A 190 -3.33 13.59 -0.21
N GLU A 191 -3.77 14.46 0.71
CA GLU A 191 -2.88 15.10 1.69
C GLU A 191 -2.36 14.12 2.74
N SER A 192 -3.19 13.16 3.17
CA SER A 192 -2.75 12.11 4.08
C SER A 192 -1.73 11.17 3.45
N ILE A 193 -1.85 10.91 2.14
CA ILE A 193 -0.89 10.09 1.38
C ILE A 193 0.48 10.74 1.40
N VAL A 194 0.58 12.05 1.14
CA VAL A 194 1.85 12.79 1.21
C VAL A 194 2.46 12.67 2.60
N LYS A 195 1.66 12.93 3.62
CA LYS A 195 2.10 12.88 5.03
C LYS A 195 2.57 11.48 5.44
N VAL A 196 1.82 10.44 5.08
CA VAL A 196 2.17 9.05 5.42
C VAL A 196 3.40 8.59 4.66
N HIS A 197 3.53 8.95 3.38
CA HIS A 197 4.74 8.67 2.62
C HIS A 197 5.98 9.22 3.32
N ASP A 198 5.98 10.49 3.74
CA ASP A 198 7.12 11.12 4.39
C ASP A 198 7.46 10.45 5.73
N ILE A 199 6.44 10.06 6.50
CA ILE A 199 6.61 9.35 7.78
C ILE A 199 7.21 7.96 7.53
N VAL A 200 6.72 7.23 6.52
CA VAL A 200 7.21 5.88 6.18
C VAL A 200 8.63 5.94 5.61
N ASP A 201 8.91 6.88 4.72
CA ASP A 201 10.25 7.09 4.15
C ASP A 201 11.28 7.39 5.24
N ASN A 202 10.91 8.27 6.18
CA ASN A 202 11.75 8.57 7.34
C ASN A 202 11.97 7.34 8.24
N LEU A 203 10.90 6.58 8.54
CA LEU A 203 11.01 5.36 9.35
C LEU A 203 11.95 4.34 8.68
N LEU A 204 11.78 4.07 7.38
CA LEU A 204 12.61 3.10 6.66
C LEU A 204 14.08 3.51 6.66
N LYS A 205 14.38 4.75 6.26
CA LYS A 205 15.76 5.20 6.03
C LYS A 205 16.51 5.54 7.32
N ASN A 206 15.85 6.26 8.23
CA ASN A 206 16.51 6.86 9.39
C ASN A 206 16.34 6.05 10.69
N ASP A 207 15.29 5.21 10.76
CA ASP A 207 15.08 4.37 11.95
C ASP A 207 15.41 2.91 11.63
N MET A 208 14.73 2.26 10.68
CA MET A 208 14.85 0.81 10.48
C MET A 208 16.20 0.40 9.90
N ILE A 209 16.69 1.08 8.89
CA ILE A 209 18.02 0.77 8.30
C ILE A 209 19.12 1.11 9.30
N ALA A 210 19.03 2.27 9.99
CA ALA A 210 20.03 2.68 10.96
C ALA A 210 20.10 1.75 12.20
N ASN A 211 18.96 1.23 12.65
CA ASN A 211 18.90 0.30 13.79
C ASN A 211 18.92 -1.18 13.37
N ARG A 212 19.10 -1.45 12.07
CA ARG A 212 19.19 -2.80 11.50
C ARG A 212 17.99 -3.71 11.84
N ASN A 213 16.76 -3.13 11.90
CA ASN A 213 15.52 -3.82 12.25
C ASN A 213 14.46 -3.73 11.16
N VAL A 214 14.86 -3.85 9.89
CA VAL A 214 13.95 -3.80 8.74
C VAL A 214 12.91 -4.92 8.82
N ASN A 215 11.64 -4.58 8.62
CA ASN A 215 10.52 -5.52 8.58
C ASN A 215 9.53 -5.08 7.50
N ASN A 216 8.43 -5.81 7.31
CA ASN A 216 7.41 -5.50 6.31
C ASN A 216 6.59 -4.25 6.67
N GLU A 217 5.86 -3.73 5.67
CA GLU A 217 5.07 -2.50 5.81
C GLU A 217 3.93 -2.62 6.84
N GLN A 218 3.41 -3.83 7.08
CA GLN A 218 2.32 -4.05 8.03
C GLN A 218 2.80 -3.84 9.47
N ILE A 219 4.00 -4.32 9.78
CA ILE A 219 4.65 -4.08 11.08
C ILE A 219 4.98 -2.59 11.22
N ALA A 220 5.55 -1.98 10.17
CA ALA A 220 5.84 -0.55 10.16
C ALA A 220 4.59 0.31 10.38
N LEU A 221 3.49 0.02 9.69
CA LEU A 221 2.22 0.71 9.88
C LEU A 221 1.69 0.54 11.31
N GLY A 222 1.76 -0.64 11.91
CA GLY A 222 1.38 -0.85 13.30
C GLY A 222 2.13 0.07 14.26
N TYR A 223 3.44 0.20 14.09
CA TYR A 223 4.27 1.15 14.83
C TYR A 223 3.86 2.60 14.61
N LEU A 224 3.66 3.00 13.34
CA LEU A 224 3.34 4.38 12.97
C LEU A 224 1.95 4.82 13.46
N ILE A 225 0.96 3.94 13.46
CA ILE A 225 -0.38 4.20 13.99
C ILE A 225 -0.30 4.62 15.46
N LYS A 226 0.56 3.97 16.25
CA LYS A 226 0.75 4.34 17.65
C LYS A 226 1.56 5.62 17.84
N LYS A 227 2.52 5.86 16.95
CA LYS A 227 3.36 7.06 17.01
C LYS A 227 2.64 8.32 16.53
N TYR A 228 1.70 8.17 15.57
CA TYR A 228 0.99 9.28 14.91
C TYR A 228 -0.52 8.99 14.81
N PRO A 229 -1.25 8.83 15.94
CA PRO A 229 -2.64 8.36 15.93
C PRO A 229 -3.58 9.30 15.16
N ASP A 230 -3.30 10.59 15.10
CA ASP A 230 -4.14 11.59 14.41
C ASP A 230 -4.00 11.55 12.87
N VAL A 231 -3.08 10.74 12.34
CA VAL A 231 -2.84 10.61 10.89
C VAL A 231 -3.66 9.49 10.29
N PHE A 232 -3.94 8.46 11.09
CA PHE A 232 -4.54 7.22 10.62
C PHE A 232 -5.97 7.05 11.10
N SER A 233 -6.84 6.60 10.20
CA SER A 233 -8.15 6.04 10.53
C SER A 233 -8.12 4.52 10.38
N LEU A 234 -8.61 3.84 11.40
CA LEU A 234 -8.56 2.40 11.48
C LEU A 234 -9.93 1.81 11.09
N TYR A 235 -9.95 1.02 10.03
CA TYR A 235 -11.12 0.25 9.68
C TYR A 235 -11.08 -1.09 10.42
N GLU A 236 -12.05 -1.27 11.33
CA GLU A 236 -12.19 -2.52 12.06
C GLU A 236 -12.88 -3.56 11.18
N ARG A 237 -12.26 -4.71 11.06
CA ARG A 237 -12.76 -5.83 10.29
C ARG A 237 -14.01 -6.44 10.97
N THR A 238 -15.17 -6.31 10.36
CA THR A 238 -16.44 -6.77 10.95
C THR A 238 -16.75 -8.23 10.63
N ASN A 239 -16.36 -8.73 9.47
CA ASN A 239 -16.76 -10.05 8.94
C ASN A 239 -15.64 -11.09 8.94
N GLY A 240 -14.46 -10.74 9.41
CA GLY A 240 -13.32 -11.65 9.45
C GLY A 240 -12.71 -11.96 8.07
N LYS A 241 -12.96 -11.18 7.01
CA LYS A 241 -12.44 -11.37 5.67
C LYS A 241 -11.24 -10.46 5.40
N HIS A 242 -10.30 -10.91 4.59
CA HIS A 242 -9.07 -10.15 4.28
C HIS A 242 -9.30 -8.84 3.51
N MET A 243 -10.48 -8.66 2.89
CA MET A 243 -10.82 -7.51 2.06
C MET A 243 -12.10 -6.82 2.51
N ASP A 244 -12.34 -6.77 3.82
CA ASP A 244 -13.54 -6.11 4.37
C ASP A 244 -13.56 -4.61 4.01
N LEU A 245 -12.40 -3.92 4.04
CA LEU A 245 -12.30 -2.52 3.62
C LEU A 245 -12.71 -2.36 2.14
N PHE A 246 -12.28 -3.26 1.26
CA PHE A 246 -12.67 -3.23 -0.15
C PHE A 246 -14.18 -3.41 -0.32
N GLN A 247 -14.78 -4.32 0.45
CA GLN A 247 -16.22 -4.58 0.41
C GLN A 247 -17.04 -3.41 0.96
N GLU A 248 -16.54 -2.72 1.98
CA GLU A 248 -17.20 -1.55 2.57
C GLU A 248 -17.22 -0.35 1.63
N LEU A 249 -16.21 -0.22 0.77
CA LEU A 249 -16.15 0.84 -0.24
C LEU A 249 -17.04 0.57 -1.46
N GLY A 250 -17.57 -0.61 -1.63
CA GLY A 250 -18.48 -1.01 -2.72
C GLY A 250 -19.87 -1.26 -2.26
#